data_0b9a6dbf6c11d8a3ab58888e76fd808a
#
_entry.id   0b9a6dbf6c11d8a3ab58888e76fd808a
#
_cell.length_a   1.000
_cell.length_b   1.000
_cell.length_c   1.000
_cell.angle_alpha   90.00
_cell.angle_beta   90.00
_cell.angle_gamma   90.00
#
_symmetry.space_group_name_H-M   'P 1'
#
loop_
_entity.id
_entity.type
_entity.pdbx_description
1 polymer ?
#
loop_
_entity_poly.entity_id
_entity_poly.type
_entity_poly.pdbx_seq_one_letter_code
_entity_poly.pdbx_strand_id
1 'polypeptide(L)'
;MKKLTNYLMKVGMCLLGSVAFVACGDDDPDDGPAVEGLTVTPTSLSFTKDGGEKSISARAGQNVTASSDAAWCVVTIGEKTPTLKVTPINVTVEANTTTEQRTATITVKAGAESKTVSVTQEKGETKPDSNPDPSGNIKYDAKQVAKLMYPGWNLGNTMEAGSNTNSWKSVGVSTETAWQKTTTTKELINFIKAQGFKSVRIPCAWVMGHITDTNNCTIDPQWMARVKEIVSYCVDADLYVVLNQHWDGGWLEHDGFTANAAVALKKQQLTKIWTQIAEAFKDYDDHVIFAGLNEPGVGGAYQDNGKNIADDKLASRLAEYEQAFIDAVRATGGNNEYRVLVVQGPETNIDKTVKNNYCSKLNDKHTGRLMMEVHFYDPYQFTAMAKDESWGKMWYYWGKGNTGSDANRNANSNYTENYVKNQMAKLKTAFVDNGIPVIIGEFGANQRFAIGQDPIHDASIKAWYAAVTSYAINNGCIPYAWDTNSGNGMSIIDRSNIKVLNTNMMTGVTEGVAAAKWPY
;
A
#
# COMPACT_ATOMS: atom_id res chain seq x y z
N MET A 1 -16.50 20.69 33.75
CA MET A 1 -17.91 20.86 33.37
C MET A 1 -18.05 22.11 32.51
N LYS A 2 -18.71 21.98 31.35
CA LYS A 2 -19.01 23.02 30.35
C LYS A 2 -17.79 23.48 29.50
N LYS A 3 -17.62 22.85 28.36
CA LYS A 3 -17.42 23.38 27.00
C LYS A 3 -16.94 22.23 26.07
N LEU A 4 -17.87 21.42 25.66
CA LEU A 4 -17.70 20.53 24.53
C LEU A 4 -19.05 20.42 23.82
N THR A 5 -19.37 21.41 23.03
CA THR A 5 -20.44 21.36 22.01
C THR A 5 -20.27 22.62 21.16
N ASN A 6 -19.67 22.43 19.97
CA ASN A 6 -19.80 23.29 18.78
C ASN A 6 -18.64 23.11 17.83
N TYR A 7 -18.64 21.95 17.14
CA TYR A 7 -17.82 21.81 15.91
C TYR A 7 -18.44 20.77 14.96
N LEU A 8 -19.70 20.99 14.62
CA LEU A 8 -20.36 20.24 13.54
C LEU A 8 -21.44 21.16 12.96
N MET A 9 -21.02 22.12 12.14
CA MET A 9 -21.89 22.81 11.19
C MET A 9 -21.09 23.86 10.42
N LYS A 10 -20.44 23.47 9.34
CA LYS A 10 -20.00 24.38 8.27
C LYS A 10 -19.40 23.59 7.09
N VAL A 11 -20.21 22.87 6.36
CA VAL A 11 -20.01 22.67 4.92
C VAL A 11 -21.40 22.48 4.31
N GLY A 12 -21.89 23.48 3.63
CA GLY A 12 -23.17 23.41 2.95
C GLY A 12 -23.78 24.76 2.66
N MET A 13 -23.06 25.64 1.95
CA MET A 13 -23.72 26.81 1.38
C MET A 13 -22.87 27.38 0.25
N CYS A 14 -23.21 27.04 -0.96
CA CYS A 14 -22.99 27.86 -2.13
C CYS A 14 -23.90 27.38 -3.25
N LEU A 15 -24.97 28.13 -3.47
CA LEU A 15 -25.60 28.43 -4.77
C LEU A 15 -27.00 29.00 -4.48
N LEU A 16 -27.05 30.30 -4.18
CA LEU A 16 -28.29 31.09 -4.24
C LEU A 16 -28.11 32.10 -5.37
N GLY A 17 -28.77 31.82 -6.48
CA GLY A 17 -29.01 32.81 -7.54
C GLY A 17 -30.03 33.84 -7.10
N SER A 18 -29.71 35.11 -7.34
CA SER A 18 -30.51 36.28 -7.03
C SER A 18 -31.81 36.31 -7.83
N VAL A 19 -32.95 36.37 -7.14
CA VAL A 19 -34.22 36.75 -7.76
C VAL A 19 -34.69 38.03 -7.10
N ALA A 20 -34.91 39.06 -7.88
CA ALA A 20 -35.37 40.39 -7.47
C ALA A 20 -36.82 40.34 -6.93
N PHE A 21 -37.06 40.98 -5.78
CA PHE A 21 -38.39 41.17 -5.23
C PHE A 21 -39.02 42.44 -5.83
N VAL A 22 -40.22 42.29 -6.39
CA VAL A 22 -41.17 43.38 -6.53
C VAL A 22 -42.23 43.22 -5.45
N ALA A 23 -42.35 44.21 -4.58
CA ALA A 23 -43.36 44.26 -3.52
C ALA A 23 -44.62 44.90 -4.05
N CYS A 24 -45.79 44.30 -3.75
CA CYS A 24 -47.04 45.00 -3.36
C CYS A 24 -48.15 43.98 -3.05
N GLY A 25 -48.82 44.16 -1.91
CA GLY A 25 -50.14 43.58 -1.64
C GLY A 25 -50.18 42.74 -0.34
N ASP A 26 -50.87 43.23 0.66
CA ASP A 26 -51.32 42.52 1.87
C ASP A 26 -52.07 41.27 1.47
N ASP A 27 -51.57 40.12 1.92
CA ASP A 27 -52.38 38.91 2.08
C ASP A 27 -51.66 37.89 2.98
N ASP A 28 -52.43 37.14 3.73
CA ASP A 28 -52.26 36.07 4.70
C ASP A 28 -50.87 35.34 4.72
N PRO A 29 -50.27 35.10 5.93
CA PRO A 29 -48.89 34.56 6.02
C PRO A 29 -48.69 33.07 5.66
N ASP A 30 -49.66 32.38 5.11
CA ASP A 30 -49.58 30.93 4.91
C ASP A 30 -49.63 30.39 3.44
N ASP A 31 -49.69 31.26 2.43
CA ASP A 31 -49.67 30.84 1.02
C ASP A 31 -48.38 31.28 0.29
N GLY A 32 -47.33 30.49 0.44
CA GLY A 32 -46.20 30.55 -0.50
C GLY A 32 -46.67 30.22 -1.92
N PRO A 33 -45.91 30.62 -3.00
CA PRO A 33 -46.36 30.55 -4.38
C PRO A 33 -46.89 29.15 -4.73
N ALA A 34 -48.05 29.10 -5.36
CA ALA A 34 -48.71 27.83 -5.78
C ALA A 34 -47.72 26.96 -6.55
N VAL A 35 -47.54 25.74 -6.09
CA VAL A 35 -46.66 24.77 -6.76
C VAL A 35 -47.53 24.01 -7.75
N GLU A 36 -47.41 24.36 -9.02
CA GLU A 36 -47.99 23.60 -10.10
C GLU A 36 -47.06 22.41 -10.43
N GLY A 37 -47.53 21.20 -10.12
CA GLY A 37 -46.85 19.97 -10.49
C GLY A 37 -45.73 19.50 -9.57
N LEU A 38 -45.22 18.28 -9.86
CA LEU A 38 -44.09 17.66 -9.19
C LEU A 38 -42.78 17.96 -9.93
N THR A 39 -41.82 18.58 -9.25
CA THR A 39 -40.45 18.71 -9.76
C THR A 39 -39.47 17.95 -8.87
N VAL A 40 -38.44 17.33 -9.48
CA VAL A 40 -37.44 16.51 -8.80
C VAL A 40 -36.05 16.90 -9.30
N THR A 41 -35.12 17.18 -8.38
CA THR A 41 -33.74 17.58 -8.71
C THR A 41 -32.75 17.00 -7.72
N PRO A 42 -31.64 16.40 -8.15
CA PRO A 42 -31.30 16.05 -9.55
C PRO A 42 -32.15 14.90 -10.10
N THR A 43 -32.14 14.70 -11.42
CA THR A 43 -32.82 13.59 -12.10
C THR A 43 -31.93 12.35 -12.29
N SER A 44 -30.67 12.44 -11.90
CA SER A 44 -29.72 11.33 -11.89
C SER A 44 -28.72 11.44 -10.73
N LEU A 45 -28.31 10.30 -10.18
CA LEU A 45 -27.29 10.16 -9.16
C LEU A 45 -26.26 9.12 -9.62
N SER A 46 -24.98 9.44 -9.45
CA SER A 46 -23.88 8.49 -9.68
C SER A 46 -23.16 8.22 -8.37
N PHE A 47 -22.87 6.97 -8.08
CA PHE A 47 -22.13 6.52 -6.90
C PHE A 47 -20.89 5.75 -7.34
N THR A 48 -19.83 5.85 -6.55
CA THR A 48 -18.66 4.96 -6.65
C THR A 48 -19.05 3.55 -6.20
N LYS A 49 -18.16 2.59 -6.43
CA LYS A 49 -18.34 1.20 -5.96
C LYS A 49 -18.64 1.09 -4.46
N ASP A 50 -18.13 2.00 -3.65
CA ASP A 50 -18.26 1.96 -2.19
C ASP A 50 -19.63 2.44 -1.68
N GLY A 51 -20.47 2.94 -2.58
CA GLY A 51 -21.79 3.45 -2.24
C GLY A 51 -21.76 4.80 -1.52
N GLY A 52 -22.60 4.97 -0.51
CA GLY A 52 -22.71 6.19 0.27
C GLY A 52 -24.08 6.85 0.23
N GLU A 53 -24.17 8.11 0.63
CA GLU A 53 -25.41 8.86 0.74
C GLU A 53 -25.43 10.08 -0.17
N LYS A 54 -26.58 10.31 -0.83
CA LYS A 54 -26.89 11.51 -1.61
C LYS A 54 -28.34 11.91 -1.38
N SER A 55 -28.70 13.12 -1.79
CA SER A 55 -30.05 13.65 -1.58
C SER A 55 -30.67 14.12 -2.89
N ILE A 56 -31.97 13.97 -2.99
CA ILE A 56 -32.87 14.48 -4.03
C ILE A 56 -33.80 15.49 -3.39
N SER A 57 -34.13 16.58 -4.05
CA SER A 57 -35.15 17.53 -3.65
C SER A 57 -36.40 17.35 -4.50
N ALA A 58 -37.52 17.03 -3.88
CA ALA A 58 -38.82 16.96 -4.52
C ALA A 58 -39.69 18.17 -4.09
N ARG A 59 -40.13 18.98 -5.05
CA ARG A 59 -41.04 20.10 -4.77
C ARG A 59 -42.42 19.78 -5.31
N ALA A 60 -43.42 19.81 -4.43
CA ALA A 60 -44.81 19.52 -4.75
C ALA A 60 -45.79 20.14 -3.75
N GLY A 61 -46.96 20.52 -4.21
CA GLY A 61 -48.04 20.94 -3.34
C GLY A 61 -48.58 19.83 -2.41
N GLN A 62 -48.59 18.60 -2.91
CA GLN A 62 -49.08 17.40 -2.22
C GLN A 62 -47.95 16.67 -1.48
N ASN A 63 -48.30 15.66 -0.69
CA ASN A 63 -47.35 14.79 -0.03
C ASN A 63 -46.55 13.97 -1.04
N VAL A 64 -45.22 13.89 -0.79
CA VAL A 64 -44.28 13.15 -1.64
C VAL A 64 -44.09 11.74 -1.07
N THR A 65 -44.08 10.75 -1.96
CA THR A 65 -43.63 9.39 -1.69
C THR A 65 -42.52 9.02 -2.65
N ALA A 66 -41.59 8.15 -2.23
CA ALA A 66 -40.51 7.67 -3.08
C ALA A 66 -40.28 6.18 -2.83
N SER A 67 -39.90 5.46 -3.89
CA SER A 67 -39.53 4.05 -3.82
C SER A 67 -38.43 3.77 -4.84
N SER A 68 -37.53 2.85 -4.50
CA SER A 68 -36.52 2.31 -5.42
C SER A 68 -36.96 0.94 -5.93
N ASP A 69 -36.59 0.59 -7.16
CA ASP A 69 -36.77 -0.73 -7.75
C ASP A 69 -35.66 -1.74 -7.38
N ALA A 70 -34.63 -1.29 -6.61
CA ALA A 70 -33.49 -2.10 -6.23
C ALA A 70 -33.27 -2.09 -4.71
N ALA A 71 -33.12 -3.27 -4.09
CA ALA A 71 -32.92 -3.41 -2.65
C ALA A 71 -31.64 -2.74 -2.14
N TRP A 72 -30.59 -2.66 -2.95
CA TRP A 72 -29.30 -2.03 -2.62
C TRP A 72 -29.33 -0.49 -2.67
N CYS A 73 -30.43 0.11 -3.12
CA CYS A 73 -30.66 1.55 -3.20
C CYS A 73 -31.87 1.91 -2.33
N VAL A 74 -31.60 2.33 -1.11
CA VAL A 74 -32.64 2.63 -0.12
C VAL A 74 -32.97 4.12 -0.15
N VAL A 75 -34.27 4.45 -0.11
CA VAL A 75 -34.75 5.83 -0.07
C VAL A 75 -35.51 6.11 1.23
N THR A 76 -35.23 7.25 1.85
CA THR A 76 -35.95 7.75 3.02
C THR A 76 -36.43 9.18 2.77
N ILE A 77 -37.66 9.49 3.20
CA ILE A 77 -38.28 10.80 3.00
C ILE A 77 -38.04 11.64 4.25
N GLY A 78 -37.48 12.82 4.08
CA GLY A 78 -37.31 13.80 5.15
C GLY A 78 -38.51 14.72 5.32
N GLU A 79 -38.43 15.63 6.27
CA GLU A 79 -39.52 16.57 6.57
C GLU A 79 -39.68 17.62 5.45
N LYS A 80 -40.90 17.86 5.03
CA LYS A 80 -41.25 18.88 4.03
C LYS A 80 -41.05 20.27 4.61
N THR A 81 -40.32 21.12 3.89
CA THR A 81 -40.18 22.54 4.25
C THR A 81 -41.49 23.29 3.94
N PRO A 82 -42.21 23.85 4.91
CA PRO A 82 -43.55 24.41 4.65
C PRO A 82 -43.54 25.56 3.65
N THR A 83 -42.63 26.52 3.81
CA THR A 83 -42.53 27.72 2.96
C THR A 83 -42.08 27.41 1.52
N LEU A 84 -41.12 26.51 1.34
CA LEU A 84 -40.57 26.18 0.03
C LEU A 84 -41.28 25.00 -0.65
N LYS A 85 -42.12 24.29 0.12
CA LYS A 85 -42.83 23.06 -0.34
C LYS A 85 -41.90 22.00 -0.89
N VAL A 86 -40.65 21.94 -0.38
CA VAL A 86 -39.61 20.99 -0.75
C VAL A 86 -39.53 19.86 0.27
N THR A 87 -39.55 18.63 -0.23
CA THR A 87 -39.33 17.40 0.56
C THR A 87 -37.97 16.83 0.18
N PRO A 88 -36.99 16.74 1.08
CA PRO A 88 -35.74 16.03 0.82
C PRO A 88 -35.98 14.53 0.81
N ILE A 89 -35.32 13.83 -0.11
CA ILE A 89 -35.33 12.36 -0.22
C ILE A 89 -33.87 11.93 -0.10
N ASN A 90 -33.51 11.28 0.98
CA ASN A 90 -32.18 10.71 1.17
C ASN A 90 -32.09 9.38 0.47
N VAL A 91 -31.01 9.18 -0.27
CA VAL A 91 -30.71 7.99 -1.05
C VAL A 91 -29.44 7.38 -0.50
N THR A 92 -29.55 6.22 0.12
CA THR A 92 -28.43 5.43 0.63
C THR A 92 -28.19 4.25 -0.30
N VAL A 93 -26.96 4.10 -0.77
CA VAL A 93 -26.55 3.04 -1.70
C VAL A 93 -25.47 2.20 -1.02
N GLU A 94 -25.72 0.89 -0.94
CA GLU A 94 -24.74 -0.07 -0.41
C GLU A 94 -23.56 -0.26 -1.37
N ALA A 95 -22.41 -0.72 -0.85
CA ALA A 95 -21.26 -1.05 -1.68
C ALA A 95 -21.61 -2.09 -2.76
N ASN A 96 -21.13 -1.87 -3.97
CA ASN A 96 -21.25 -2.82 -5.07
C ASN A 96 -20.11 -3.83 -5.02
N THR A 97 -20.40 -5.04 -4.59
CA THR A 97 -19.43 -6.15 -4.54
C THR A 97 -19.39 -6.97 -5.83
N THR A 98 -20.16 -6.60 -6.86
CA THR A 98 -20.19 -7.30 -8.15
C THR A 98 -19.25 -6.64 -9.17
N THR A 99 -18.81 -7.40 -10.17
CA THR A 99 -17.94 -6.90 -11.25
C THR A 99 -18.67 -6.07 -12.29
N GLU A 100 -20.00 -5.93 -12.15
CA GLU A 100 -20.80 -5.22 -13.11
C GLU A 100 -21.28 -3.88 -12.54
N GLN A 101 -21.34 -2.86 -13.38
CA GLN A 101 -22.04 -1.62 -13.08
C GLN A 101 -23.52 -1.95 -12.87
N ARG A 102 -24.13 -1.35 -11.85
CA ARG A 102 -25.55 -1.55 -11.60
C ARG A 102 -26.32 -0.23 -11.60
N THR A 103 -27.61 -0.34 -11.96
CA THR A 103 -28.52 0.79 -12.06
C THR A 103 -29.78 0.53 -11.25
N ALA A 104 -30.36 1.60 -10.72
CA ALA A 104 -31.67 1.57 -10.08
C ALA A 104 -32.48 2.79 -10.52
N THR A 105 -33.80 2.66 -10.42
CA THR A 105 -34.74 3.75 -10.68
C THR A 105 -35.49 4.10 -9.41
N ILE A 106 -35.38 5.36 -8.98
CA ILE A 106 -36.20 5.89 -7.89
C ILE A 106 -37.43 6.53 -8.51
N THR A 107 -38.61 6.06 -8.11
CA THR A 107 -39.87 6.66 -8.52
C THR A 107 -40.38 7.56 -7.40
N VAL A 108 -40.55 8.84 -7.71
CA VAL A 108 -41.05 9.89 -6.81
C VAL A 108 -42.47 10.24 -7.24
N LYS A 109 -43.45 10.23 -6.33
CA LYS A 109 -44.85 10.55 -6.61
C LYS A 109 -45.40 11.63 -5.70
N ALA A 110 -46.27 12.47 -6.24
CA ALA A 110 -47.07 13.44 -5.49
C ALA A 110 -48.48 13.48 -6.11
N GLY A 111 -49.47 12.91 -5.43
CA GLY A 111 -50.79 12.73 -5.98
C GLY A 111 -50.79 11.81 -7.22
N ALA A 112 -51.32 12.30 -8.32
CA ALA A 112 -51.33 11.58 -9.60
C ALA A 112 -50.04 11.72 -10.41
N GLU A 113 -49.14 12.65 -10.04
CA GLU A 113 -47.88 12.90 -10.76
C GLU A 113 -46.78 11.95 -10.30
N SER A 114 -45.92 11.58 -11.25
CA SER A 114 -44.75 10.72 -11.02
C SER A 114 -43.55 11.21 -11.81
N LYS A 115 -42.37 11.19 -11.18
CA LYS A 115 -41.08 11.44 -11.81
C LYS A 115 -40.11 10.35 -11.42
N THR A 116 -39.13 10.12 -12.28
CA THR A 116 -38.07 9.12 -12.02
C THR A 116 -36.71 9.78 -11.88
N VAL A 117 -35.86 9.19 -11.03
CA VAL A 117 -34.45 9.55 -10.87
C VAL A 117 -33.64 8.29 -11.15
N SER A 118 -32.70 8.37 -12.08
CA SER A 118 -31.79 7.28 -12.37
C SER A 118 -30.64 7.25 -11.37
N VAL A 119 -30.31 6.08 -10.83
CA VAL A 119 -29.15 5.84 -10.00
C VAL A 119 -28.21 4.91 -10.75
N THR A 120 -26.94 5.31 -10.86
CA THR A 120 -25.89 4.49 -11.46
C THR A 120 -24.79 4.29 -10.41
N GLN A 121 -24.35 3.06 -10.22
CA GLN A 121 -23.23 2.77 -9.35
C GLN A 121 -22.15 2.02 -10.11
N GLU A 122 -20.91 2.48 -9.96
CA GLU A 122 -19.74 1.84 -10.55
C GLU A 122 -19.66 0.36 -10.15
N LYS A 123 -19.06 -0.43 -11.03
CA LYS A 123 -18.77 -1.85 -10.74
C LYS A 123 -17.84 -1.95 -9.53
N GLY A 124 -18.07 -2.94 -8.70
CA GLY A 124 -17.14 -3.34 -7.65
C GLY A 124 -15.89 -3.99 -8.22
N GLU A 125 -14.90 -4.13 -7.40
CA GLU A 125 -13.71 -4.91 -7.73
C GLU A 125 -13.94 -6.35 -7.29
N THR A 126 -13.54 -7.31 -8.12
CA THR A 126 -13.47 -8.70 -7.67
C THR A 126 -12.38 -8.80 -6.62
N LYS A 127 -12.76 -9.09 -5.39
CA LYS A 127 -11.82 -9.48 -4.35
C LYS A 127 -11.31 -10.88 -4.67
N PRO A 128 -10.00 -11.14 -4.55
CA PRO A 128 -9.49 -12.50 -4.59
C PRO A 128 -10.22 -13.37 -3.57
N ASP A 129 -10.53 -14.60 -3.96
CA ASP A 129 -11.10 -15.56 -3.03
C ASP A 129 -10.07 -15.86 -1.92
N SER A 130 -10.44 -15.66 -0.65
CA SER A 130 -9.56 -15.89 0.48
C SER A 130 -9.26 -17.37 0.72
N ASN A 131 -10.02 -18.26 0.10
CA ASN A 131 -9.78 -19.69 0.16
C ASN A 131 -8.92 -20.13 -1.03
N PRO A 132 -7.86 -20.93 -0.80
CA PRO A 132 -7.12 -21.53 -1.90
C PRO A 132 -8.13 -22.30 -2.77
N ASP A 133 -8.13 -22.00 -4.06
CA ASP A 133 -8.93 -22.78 -5.01
C ASP A 133 -8.44 -24.24 -4.95
N PRO A 134 -9.29 -25.21 -4.58
CA PRO A 134 -8.91 -26.61 -4.55
C PRO A 134 -8.40 -27.14 -5.90
N SER A 135 -8.69 -26.46 -7.01
CA SER A 135 -8.17 -26.73 -8.34
C SER A 135 -6.78 -26.14 -8.58
N GLY A 136 -6.25 -25.32 -7.67
CA GLY A 136 -4.92 -24.75 -7.74
C GLY A 136 -4.76 -23.57 -8.68
N ASN A 137 -5.83 -22.88 -9.06
CA ASN A 137 -5.75 -21.76 -10.01
C ASN A 137 -5.57 -20.40 -9.31
N ILE A 138 -4.42 -19.77 -9.52
CA ILE A 138 -4.20 -18.35 -9.23
C ILE A 138 -4.94 -17.51 -10.29
N LYS A 139 -5.92 -16.71 -9.88
CA LYS A 139 -6.83 -15.99 -10.79
C LYS A 139 -6.26 -14.68 -11.31
N TYR A 140 -5.40 -14.00 -10.53
CA TYR A 140 -4.98 -12.63 -10.80
C TYR A 140 -3.57 -12.58 -11.34
N ASP A 141 -3.36 -11.77 -12.38
CA ASP A 141 -2.03 -11.39 -12.85
C ASP A 141 -1.41 -10.31 -11.94
N ALA A 142 -0.15 -9.95 -12.20
CA ALA A 142 0.58 -8.99 -11.40
C ALA A 142 -0.11 -7.60 -11.38
N LYS A 143 -0.72 -7.15 -12.48
CA LYS A 143 -1.43 -5.86 -12.55
C LYS A 143 -2.71 -5.86 -11.72
N GLN A 144 -3.44 -6.97 -11.77
CA GLN A 144 -4.69 -7.11 -11.02
C GLN A 144 -4.43 -7.15 -9.51
N VAL A 145 -3.41 -7.90 -9.07
CA VAL A 145 -3.02 -7.97 -7.66
C VAL A 145 -2.47 -6.62 -7.18
N ALA A 146 -1.61 -5.95 -7.97
CA ALA A 146 -0.94 -4.71 -7.58
C ALA A 146 -1.90 -3.63 -7.07
N LYS A 147 -3.03 -3.44 -7.75
CA LYS A 147 -4.03 -2.43 -7.35
C LYS A 147 -4.78 -2.76 -6.06
N LEU A 148 -4.67 -3.98 -5.55
CA LEU A 148 -5.31 -4.44 -4.32
C LEU A 148 -4.37 -4.37 -3.11
N MET A 149 -3.06 -4.12 -3.32
CA MET A 149 -2.02 -4.26 -2.31
C MET A 149 -1.63 -2.96 -1.58
N TYR A 150 -2.06 -1.79 -2.05
CA TYR A 150 -1.62 -0.52 -1.45
C TYR A 150 -2.63 0.08 -0.46
N PRO A 151 -2.14 0.75 0.59
CA PRO A 151 -0.74 0.82 1.02
C PRO A 151 -0.28 -0.46 1.71
N GLY A 152 1.03 -0.72 1.64
CA GLY A 152 1.68 -1.82 2.33
C GLY A 152 2.44 -1.38 3.59
N TRP A 153 2.66 -2.34 4.49
CA TRP A 153 3.42 -2.18 5.72
C TRP A 153 4.48 -3.28 5.85
N ASN A 154 5.68 -2.93 6.37
CA ASN A 154 6.72 -3.91 6.63
C ASN A 154 6.65 -4.41 8.09
N LEU A 155 6.66 -5.72 8.29
CA LEU A 155 6.93 -6.35 9.58
C LEU A 155 8.45 -6.37 9.82
N GLY A 156 9.08 -5.18 9.85
CA GLY A 156 10.53 -5.05 9.95
C GLY A 156 11.10 -5.36 11.34
N ASN A 157 12.39 -5.66 11.40
CA ASN A 157 13.14 -6.08 12.59
C ASN A 157 12.57 -7.33 13.28
N THR A 158 11.92 -8.21 12.54
CA THR A 158 11.19 -9.35 13.11
C THR A 158 11.70 -10.67 12.53
N MET A 159 11.20 -11.08 11.35
CA MET A 159 11.57 -12.38 10.80
C MET A 159 12.93 -12.36 10.09
N GLU A 160 13.47 -11.19 9.78
CA GLU A 160 14.83 -11.02 9.26
C GLU A 160 15.88 -10.79 10.36
N ALA A 161 15.44 -10.71 11.62
CA ALA A 161 16.33 -10.44 12.74
C ALA A 161 17.24 -11.62 13.06
N GLY A 162 18.44 -11.32 13.55
CA GLY A 162 19.39 -12.38 13.94
C GLY A 162 20.82 -11.87 14.12
N SER A 163 21.76 -12.81 14.12
CA SER A 163 23.19 -12.53 14.18
C SER A 163 23.92 -13.30 13.09
N ASN A 164 24.79 -12.63 12.35
CA ASN A 164 25.64 -13.23 11.31
C ASN A 164 26.48 -14.40 11.82
N THR A 165 26.78 -14.44 13.13
CA THR A 165 27.48 -15.57 13.78
C THR A 165 26.68 -16.88 13.73
N ASN A 166 25.38 -16.80 13.47
CA ASN A 166 24.48 -17.94 13.36
C ASN A 166 24.19 -18.31 11.88
N SER A 167 24.89 -17.74 10.94
CA SER A 167 24.75 -18.09 9.52
C SER A 167 25.00 -19.58 9.31
N TRP A 168 24.14 -20.23 8.55
CA TRP A 168 24.18 -21.70 8.28
C TRP A 168 24.04 -22.58 9.54
N LYS A 169 23.35 -22.10 10.56
CA LYS A 169 23.01 -22.84 11.78
C LYS A 169 21.55 -22.61 12.14
N SER A 170 20.95 -23.50 12.93
CA SER A 170 19.63 -23.24 13.52
C SER A 170 19.78 -22.76 14.96
N VAL A 171 18.98 -21.75 15.32
CA VAL A 171 18.77 -21.28 16.70
C VAL A 171 17.27 -21.24 17.04
N GLY A 172 16.45 -21.90 16.23
CA GLY A 172 14.99 -21.96 16.40
C GLY A 172 14.31 -20.61 16.11
N VAL A 173 13.23 -20.33 16.83
CA VAL A 173 12.37 -19.15 16.59
C VAL A 173 12.78 -17.91 17.41
N SER A 174 13.82 -17.98 18.22
CA SER A 174 14.21 -16.89 19.14
C SER A 174 14.68 -15.62 18.44
N THR A 175 15.04 -15.71 17.16
CA THR A 175 15.46 -14.56 16.35
C THR A 175 14.33 -13.56 16.12
N GLU A 176 13.07 -13.98 16.12
CA GLU A 176 11.91 -13.09 15.94
C GLU A 176 11.95 -11.86 16.87
N THR A 177 12.51 -12.01 18.05
CA THR A 177 12.60 -10.94 19.05
C THR A 177 14.02 -10.43 19.30
N ALA A 178 14.97 -10.73 18.39
CA ALA A 178 16.37 -10.35 18.58
C ALA A 178 16.62 -8.84 18.42
N TRP A 179 15.98 -8.19 17.47
CA TRP A 179 16.16 -6.74 17.20
C TRP A 179 15.03 -5.88 17.76
N GLN A 180 13.89 -6.45 18.06
CA GLN A 180 12.75 -5.87 18.76
C GLN A 180 12.21 -6.89 19.77
N LYS A 181 11.28 -6.53 20.67
CA LYS A 181 10.94 -7.38 21.81
C LYS A 181 9.56 -8.03 21.77
N THR A 182 8.82 -7.83 20.70
CA THR A 182 7.42 -8.25 20.60
C THR A 182 7.27 -9.40 19.62
N THR A 183 6.69 -10.51 20.07
CA THR A 183 6.27 -11.60 19.19
C THR A 183 5.06 -11.16 18.34
N THR A 184 5.04 -11.53 17.09
CA THR A 184 3.93 -11.18 16.18
C THR A 184 2.68 -11.98 16.52
N THR A 185 1.56 -11.30 16.71
CA THR A 185 0.27 -11.93 17.05
C THR A 185 -0.80 -11.62 15.98
N LYS A 186 -1.86 -12.42 15.99
CA LYS A 186 -3.02 -12.21 15.13
C LYS A 186 -3.70 -10.86 15.41
N GLU A 187 -3.72 -10.42 16.65
CA GLU A 187 -4.28 -9.12 17.07
C GLU A 187 -3.50 -7.96 16.47
N LEU A 188 -2.15 -8.06 16.44
CA LEU A 188 -1.32 -7.05 15.77
C LEU A 188 -1.66 -6.98 14.28
N ILE A 189 -1.76 -8.10 13.59
CA ILE A 189 -2.08 -8.13 12.16
C ILE A 189 -3.48 -7.56 11.88
N ASN A 190 -4.48 -7.91 12.71
CA ASN A 190 -5.81 -7.33 12.63
C ASN A 190 -5.79 -5.79 12.85
N PHE A 191 -4.95 -5.32 13.76
CA PHE A 191 -4.76 -3.88 13.98
C PHE A 191 -4.15 -3.20 12.74
N ILE A 192 -3.14 -3.79 12.10
CA ILE A 192 -2.55 -3.29 10.86
C ILE A 192 -3.62 -3.16 9.76
N LYS A 193 -4.46 -4.19 9.59
CA LYS A 193 -5.61 -4.13 8.67
C LYS A 193 -6.55 -2.98 9.00
N ALA A 194 -6.87 -2.79 10.29
CA ALA A 194 -7.77 -1.73 10.75
C ALA A 194 -7.18 -0.32 10.54
N GLN A 195 -5.84 -0.18 10.46
CA GLN A 195 -5.19 1.08 10.08
C GLN A 195 -5.28 1.39 8.58
N GLY A 196 -5.87 0.51 7.77
CA GLY A 196 -6.09 0.72 6.35
C GLY A 196 -5.05 0.13 5.42
N PHE A 197 -4.02 -0.54 5.95
CA PHE A 197 -3.06 -1.29 5.14
C PHE A 197 -3.76 -2.45 4.42
N LYS A 198 -3.31 -2.74 3.20
CA LYS A 198 -3.86 -3.80 2.35
C LYS A 198 -2.90 -4.97 2.16
N SER A 199 -1.64 -4.76 2.47
CA SER A 199 -0.61 -5.80 2.37
C SER A 199 0.45 -5.65 3.45
N VAL A 200 1.12 -6.77 3.74
CA VAL A 200 2.26 -6.85 4.65
C VAL A 200 3.44 -7.43 3.89
N ARG A 201 4.57 -6.72 3.87
CA ARG A 201 5.83 -7.31 3.48
C ARG A 201 6.46 -7.91 4.73
N ILE A 202 6.82 -9.19 4.65
CA ILE A 202 7.46 -9.94 5.71
C ILE A 202 8.93 -10.17 5.32
N PRO A 203 9.85 -9.27 5.73
CA PRO A 203 11.27 -9.53 5.62
C PRO A 203 11.62 -10.82 6.38
N CYS A 204 12.33 -11.77 5.74
CA CYS A 204 12.58 -13.06 6.35
C CYS A 204 14.00 -13.56 6.11
N ALA A 205 14.67 -13.96 7.18
CA ALA A 205 15.93 -14.71 7.12
C ALA A 205 15.65 -16.22 7.01
N TRP A 206 16.37 -16.89 6.14
CA TRP A 206 16.26 -18.33 5.93
C TRP A 206 17.56 -19.09 6.23
N VAL A 207 18.70 -18.38 6.14
CA VAL A 207 20.04 -18.95 6.34
C VAL A 207 20.61 -18.52 7.71
N MET A 208 20.39 -17.27 8.09
CA MET A 208 20.91 -16.70 9.33
C MET A 208 20.11 -17.20 10.54
N GLY A 209 20.51 -18.30 11.08
CA GLY A 209 19.90 -18.90 12.28
C GLY A 209 18.83 -19.95 11.99
N HIS A 210 18.66 -20.38 10.73
CA HIS A 210 17.52 -21.23 10.35
C HIS A 210 17.88 -22.43 9.47
N ILE A 211 19.15 -22.84 9.41
CA ILE A 211 19.58 -24.03 8.67
C ILE A 211 19.94 -25.19 9.63
N THR A 212 19.32 -26.34 9.44
CA THR A 212 19.61 -27.57 10.20
C THR A 212 20.57 -28.52 9.51
N ASP A 213 20.64 -28.48 8.19
CA ASP A 213 21.59 -29.24 7.35
C ASP A 213 22.14 -28.35 6.25
N THR A 214 23.42 -28.01 6.34
CA THR A 214 24.11 -27.12 5.39
C THR A 214 24.31 -27.72 4.02
N ASN A 215 24.46 -29.06 3.89
CA ASN A 215 24.65 -29.72 2.60
C ASN A 215 23.38 -29.64 1.75
N ASN A 216 22.23 -29.82 2.37
CA ASN A 216 20.94 -29.78 1.71
C ASN A 216 20.26 -28.41 1.82
N CYS A 217 20.84 -27.45 2.54
CA CYS A 217 20.26 -26.15 2.88
C CYS A 217 18.88 -26.32 3.55
N THR A 218 18.74 -27.32 4.44
CA THR A 218 17.45 -27.64 5.06
C THR A 218 17.04 -26.55 6.04
N ILE A 219 15.95 -25.87 5.74
CA ILE A 219 15.36 -24.86 6.61
C ILE A 219 14.80 -25.54 7.86
N ASP A 220 15.01 -24.92 9.02
CA ASP A 220 14.46 -25.40 10.29
C ASP A 220 12.92 -25.49 10.21
N PRO A 221 12.33 -26.68 10.42
CA PRO A 221 10.88 -26.86 10.36
C PRO A 221 10.12 -26.00 11.38
N GLN A 222 10.70 -25.70 12.54
CA GLN A 222 10.07 -24.82 13.54
C GLN A 222 10.00 -23.38 13.03
N TRP A 223 11.07 -22.90 12.37
CA TRP A 223 11.08 -21.59 11.74
C TRP A 223 10.09 -21.51 10.59
N MET A 224 10.09 -22.49 9.69
CA MET A 224 9.13 -22.55 8.59
C MET A 224 7.68 -22.53 9.10
N ALA A 225 7.39 -23.29 10.15
CA ALA A 225 6.06 -23.32 10.78
C ALA A 225 5.69 -21.93 11.35
N ARG A 226 6.65 -21.23 12.01
CA ARG A 226 6.40 -19.90 12.57
C ARG A 226 6.15 -18.85 11.48
N VAL A 227 6.94 -18.85 10.41
CA VAL A 227 6.71 -17.95 9.26
C VAL A 227 5.34 -18.22 8.66
N LYS A 228 4.99 -19.50 8.47
CA LYS A 228 3.70 -19.90 7.93
C LYS A 228 2.53 -19.45 8.81
N GLU A 229 2.68 -19.53 10.13
CA GLU A 229 1.69 -19.04 11.08
C GLU A 229 1.44 -17.53 10.94
N ILE A 230 2.49 -16.71 10.82
CA ILE A 230 2.36 -15.25 10.63
C ILE A 230 1.72 -14.92 9.27
N VAL A 231 2.12 -15.63 8.22
CA VAL A 231 1.48 -15.50 6.90
C VAL A 231 0.00 -15.83 6.98
N SER A 232 -0.38 -16.89 7.72
CA SER A 232 -1.79 -17.25 7.92
C SER A 232 -2.57 -16.14 8.63
N TYR A 233 -1.98 -15.47 9.63
CA TYR A 233 -2.63 -14.32 10.27
C TYR A 233 -2.95 -13.19 9.28
N CYS A 234 -2.02 -12.94 8.33
CA CYS A 234 -2.23 -11.94 7.30
C CYS A 234 -3.34 -12.34 6.31
N VAL A 235 -3.32 -13.59 5.82
CA VAL A 235 -4.31 -14.10 4.88
C VAL A 235 -5.70 -14.16 5.53
N ASP A 236 -5.80 -14.65 6.78
CA ASP A 236 -7.06 -14.65 7.56
C ASP A 236 -7.64 -13.24 7.73
N ALA A 237 -6.76 -12.22 7.84
CA ALA A 237 -7.17 -10.81 7.92
C ALA A 237 -7.43 -10.19 6.53
N ASP A 238 -7.36 -10.96 5.45
CA ASP A 238 -7.52 -10.48 4.09
C ASP A 238 -6.48 -9.40 3.74
N LEU A 239 -5.22 -9.69 4.05
CA LEU A 239 -4.05 -8.91 3.69
C LEU A 239 -3.20 -9.69 2.70
N TYR A 240 -2.74 -9.03 1.65
CA TYR A 240 -1.72 -9.58 0.77
C TYR A 240 -0.38 -9.66 1.50
N VAL A 241 0.42 -10.67 1.16
CA VAL A 241 1.72 -10.90 1.78
C VAL A 241 2.81 -10.90 0.70
N VAL A 242 3.86 -10.10 0.91
CA VAL A 242 5.10 -10.22 0.17
C VAL A 242 6.13 -10.86 1.09
N LEU A 243 6.43 -12.13 0.86
CA LEU A 243 7.42 -12.91 1.62
C LEU A 243 8.73 -12.94 0.84
N ASN A 244 9.83 -12.46 1.43
CA ASN A 244 11.11 -12.40 0.76
C ASN A 244 12.20 -13.29 1.41
N GLN A 245 13.33 -13.39 0.72
CA GLN A 245 14.62 -13.65 1.33
C GLN A 245 15.31 -12.30 1.53
N HIS A 246 15.49 -11.92 2.82
CA HIS A 246 16.04 -10.62 3.17
C HIS A 246 17.59 -10.60 3.11
N TRP A 247 18.24 -9.64 3.78
CA TRP A 247 19.72 -9.58 3.90
C TRP A 247 20.33 -10.92 4.35
N ASP A 248 19.71 -11.56 5.32
CA ASP A 248 19.95 -12.96 5.73
C ASP A 248 21.43 -13.25 6.08
N GLY A 249 22.05 -12.28 6.79
CA GLY A 249 23.46 -12.35 7.16
C GLY A 249 24.45 -12.14 6.02
N GLY A 250 23.98 -11.70 4.86
CA GLY A 250 24.83 -11.40 3.70
C GLY A 250 25.38 -12.64 3.01
N TRP A 251 24.76 -13.82 3.22
CA TRP A 251 25.31 -15.07 2.68
C TRP A 251 25.38 -15.09 1.15
N LEU A 252 24.47 -14.42 0.47
CA LEU A 252 24.49 -14.29 -0.98
C LEU A 252 25.50 -13.24 -1.44
N GLU A 253 25.53 -12.11 -0.75
CA GLU A 253 26.36 -10.97 -1.07
C GLU A 253 27.84 -11.24 -0.83
N HIS A 254 28.20 -11.96 0.21
CA HIS A 254 29.57 -12.38 0.46
C HIS A 254 30.00 -13.38 -0.63
N ASP A 255 30.87 -13.00 -1.53
CA ASP A 255 31.47 -13.77 -2.62
C ASP A 255 30.51 -14.14 -3.78
N GLY A 256 29.19 -13.96 -3.64
CA GLY A 256 28.20 -14.45 -4.60
C GLY A 256 28.23 -13.79 -5.97
N PHE A 257 28.89 -12.64 -6.13
CA PHE A 257 28.83 -11.87 -7.36
C PHE A 257 30.15 -11.77 -8.12
N THR A 258 31.26 -12.29 -7.58
CA THR A 258 32.61 -12.08 -8.12
C THR A 258 33.12 -13.25 -8.94
N ALA A 259 33.21 -14.44 -8.39
CA ALA A 259 33.76 -15.62 -9.04
C ALA A 259 32.66 -16.54 -9.60
N ASN A 260 32.83 -17.06 -10.83
CA ASN A 260 31.86 -17.94 -11.46
C ASN A 260 31.53 -19.19 -10.61
N ALA A 261 32.52 -19.79 -9.97
CA ALA A 261 32.29 -20.95 -9.09
C ALA A 261 31.43 -20.61 -7.88
N ALA A 262 31.65 -19.43 -7.27
CA ALA A 262 30.81 -18.96 -6.17
C ALA A 262 29.39 -18.68 -6.63
N VAL A 263 29.19 -18.04 -7.78
CA VAL A 263 27.86 -17.81 -8.38
C VAL A 263 27.13 -19.14 -8.59
N ALA A 264 27.77 -20.15 -9.16
CA ALA A 264 27.15 -21.46 -9.38
C ALA A 264 26.71 -22.13 -8.07
N LEU A 265 27.56 -22.10 -7.03
CA LEU A 265 27.23 -22.64 -5.71
C LEU A 265 26.05 -21.90 -5.07
N LYS A 266 26.08 -20.55 -5.06
CA LYS A 266 25.02 -19.72 -4.46
C LYS A 266 23.68 -19.91 -5.19
N LYS A 267 23.69 -20.05 -6.52
CA LYS A 267 22.47 -20.40 -7.29
C LYS A 267 21.87 -21.73 -6.85
N GLN A 268 22.71 -22.77 -6.66
CA GLN A 268 22.23 -24.06 -6.16
C GLN A 268 21.64 -23.96 -4.76
N GLN A 269 22.28 -23.20 -3.87
CA GLN A 269 21.78 -22.96 -2.50
C GLN A 269 20.45 -22.20 -2.54
N LEU A 270 20.36 -21.13 -3.33
CA LEU A 270 19.14 -20.34 -3.52
C LEU A 270 17.98 -21.19 -4.05
N THR A 271 18.25 -22.03 -5.06
CA THR A 271 17.26 -22.97 -5.59
C THR A 271 16.75 -23.92 -4.52
N LYS A 272 17.63 -24.52 -3.70
CA LYS A 272 17.21 -25.41 -2.60
C LYS A 272 16.37 -24.70 -1.56
N ILE A 273 16.71 -23.46 -1.20
CA ILE A 273 15.98 -22.64 -0.23
C ILE A 273 14.58 -22.30 -0.77
N TRP A 274 14.52 -21.74 -1.99
CA TRP A 274 13.24 -21.33 -2.58
C TRP A 274 12.33 -22.50 -2.93
N THR A 275 12.88 -23.67 -3.25
CA THR A 275 12.06 -24.89 -3.43
C THR A 275 11.33 -25.24 -2.13
N GLN A 276 12.01 -25.22 -0.98
CA GLN A 276 11.39 -25.52 0.31
C GLN A 276 10.34 -24.47 0.70
N ILE A 277 10.64 -23.18 0.50
CA ILE A 277 9.69 -22.10 0.76
C ILE A 277 8.45 -22.29 -0.15
N ALA A 278 8.67 -22.44 -1.44
CA ALA A 278 7.58 -22.59 -2.41
C ALA A 278 6.68 -23.80 -2.10
N GLU A 279 7.25 -24.94 -1.74
CA GLU A 279 6.47 -26.12 -1.34
C GLU A 279 5.67 -25.87 -0.05
N ALA A 280 6.23 -25.16 0.93
CA ALA A 280 5.53 -24.88 2.19
C ALA A 280 4.30 -23.98 2.02
N PHE A 281 4.32 -23.08 1.02
CA PHE A 281 3.25 -22.12 0.73
C PHE A 281 2.46 -22.43 -0.55
N LYS A 282 2.60 -23.62 -1.11
CA LYS A 282 2.05 -24.02 -2.40
C LYS A 282 0.54 -23.85 -2.51
N ASP A 283 -0.19 -24.12 -1.43
CA ASP A 283 -1.64 -24.13 -1.39
C ASP A 283 -2.28 -22.74 -1.16
N TYR A 284 -1.46 -21.73 -0.86
CA TYR A 284 -1.97 -20.36 -0.72
C TYR A 284 -2.33 -19.76 -2.09
N ASP A 285 -3.38 -18.97 -2.10
CA ASP A 285 -3.90 -18.28 -3.28
C ASP A 285 -3.11 -16.99 -3.61
N ASP A 286 -3.74 -16.06 -4.31
CA ASP A 286 -3.18 -14.77 -4.73
C ASP A 286 -2.73 -13.86 -3.59
N HIS A 287 -3.14 -14.14 -2.33
CA HIS A 287 -2.70 -13.34 -1.19
C HIS A 287 -1.20 -13.49 -0.90
N VAL A 288 -0.57 -14.59 -1.28
CA VAL A 288 0.87 -14.81 -1.03
C VAL A 288 1.69 -14.61 -2.28
N ILE A 289 2.61 -13.68 -2.22
CA ILE A 289 3.53 -13.26 -3.27
C ILE A 289 4.95 -13.50 -2.77
N PHE A 290 5.84 -14.06 -3.60
CA PHE A 290 7.23 -14.27 -3.23
C PHE A 290 8.13 -13.21 -3.85
N ALA A 291 9.11 -12.75 -3.07
CA ALA A 291 10.15 -11.82 -3.51
C ALA A 291 11.53 -12.47 -3.37
N GLY A 292 12.27 -12.58 -4.48
CA GLY A 292 13.44 -13.42 -4.58
C GLY A 292 14.55 -13.08 -3.60
N LEU A 293 14.81 -11.80 -3.42
CA LEU A 293 15.92 -11.23 -2.65
C LEU A 293 15.43 -10.01 -1.82
N ASN A 294 16.37 -9.16 -1.39
CA ASN A 294 16.09 -7.89 -0.71
C ASN A 294 16.76 -6.70 -1.40
N GLU A 295 17.97 -6.35 -0.98
CA GLU A 295 18.77 -5.22 -1.49
C GLU A 295 20.09 -5.71 -2.09
N PRO A 296 20.04 -6.48 -3.18
CA PRO A 296 21.24 -7.09 -3.73
C PRO A 296 22.22 -6.01 -4.20
N GLY A 297 23.37 -5.91 -3.52
CA GLY A 297 24.42 -4.95 -3.83
C GLY A 297 24.71 -3.89 -2.78
N VAL A 298 23.80 -3.69 -1.83
CA VAL A 298 23.99 -2.72 -0.75
C VAL A 298 25.12 -3.15 0.18
N GLY A 299 25.97 -2.19 0.57
CA GLY A 299 27.02 -2.39 1.58
C GLY A 299 28.40 -2.70 1.02
N GLY A 300 28.62 -2.60 -0.30
CA GLY A 300 29.96 -2.72 -0.90
C GLY A 300 30.57 -4.12 -0.82
N ALA A 301 29.76 -5.14 -0.54
CA ALA A 301 30.18 -6.55 -0.51
C ALA A 301 30.53 -7.11 -1.91
N TYR A 302 30.32 -6.30 -2.94
CA TYR A 302 30.55 -6.65 -4.34
C TYR A 302 31.90 -6.12 -4.84
N GLN A 303 32.96 -6.54 -4.17
CA GLN A 303 34.31 -6.17 -4.61
C GLN A 303 34.95 -7.32 -5.38
N ASP A 304 35.27 -7.08 -6.63
CA ASP A 304 36.17 -7.92 -7.39
C ASP A 304 37.59 -7.31 -7.29
N ASN A 305 38.50 -8.03 -6.63
CA ASN A 305 39.88 -7.55 -6.39
C ASN A 305 39.97 -6.17 -5.71
N GLY A 306 39.13 -5.92 -4.69
CA GLY A 306 39.10 -4.68 -3.93
C GLY A 306 38.46 -3.49 -4.67
N LYS A 307 37.77 -3.72 -5.80
CA LYS A 307 37.02 -2.72 -6.56
C LYS A 307 35.54 -3.10 -6.60
N ASN A 308 34.66 -2.12 -6.52
CA ASN A 308 33.25 -2.36 -6.74
C ASN A 308 32.99 -2.95 -8.12
N ILE A 309 32.13 -3.96 -8.21
CA ILE A 309 31.68 -4.50 -9.50
C ILE A 309 30.98 -3.39 -10.28
N ALA A 310 31.19 -3.34 -11.59
CA ALA A 310 30.46 -2.47 -12.48
C ALA A 310 28.94 -2.80 -12.45
N ASP A 311 28.08 -1.79 -12.51
CA ASP A 311 26.63 -1.93 -12.40
C ASP A 311 26.04 -2.94 -13.41
N ASP A 312 26.55 -3.00 -14.62
CA ASP A 312 26.12 -3.92 -15.66
C ASP A 312 26.49 -5.39 -15.36
N LYS A 313 27.67 -5.60 -14.76
CA LYS A 313 28.08 -6.95 -14.30
C LYS A 313 27.24 -7.39 -13.10
N LEU A 314 26.99 -6.48 -12.16
CA LEU A 314 26.09 -6.72 -11.02
C LEU A 314 24.67 -7.11 -11.53
N ALA A 315 24.10 -6.30 -12.42
CA ALA A 315 22.79 -6.57 -12.99
C ALA A 315 22.74 -7.90 -13.74
N SER A 316 23.82 -8.27 -14.45
CA SER A 316 23.91 -9.57 -15.14
C SER A 316 23.92 -10.73 -14.16
N ARG A 317 24.67 -10.63 -13.06
CA ARG A 317 24.72 -11.66 -12.00
C ARG A 317 23.41 -11.77 -11.25
N LEU A 318 22.79 -10.63 -10.97
CA LEU A 318 21.50 -10.58 -10.31
C LEU A 318 20.43 -11.27 -11.16
N ALA A 319 20.42 -11.04 -12.47
CA ALA A 319 19.52 -11.74 -13.38
C ALA A 319 19.68 -13.28 -13.32
N GLU A 320 20.90 -13.80 -13.12
CA GLU A 320 21.12 -15.25 -12.94
C GLU A 320 20.49 -15.79 -11.63
N TYR A 321 20.54 -15.02 -10.53
CA TYR A 321 19.92 -15.40 -9.26
C TYR A 321 18.41 -15.31 -9.32
N GLU A 322 17.88 -14.22 -9.87
CA GLU A 322 16.44 -14.05 -10.04
C GLU A 322 15.83 -15.10 -10.97
N GLN A 323 16.56 -15.50 -12.02
CA GLN A 323 16.11 -16.62 -12.86
C GLN A 323 16.09 -17.94 -12.08
N ALA A 324 17.12 -18.21 -11.24
CA ALA A 324 17.14 -19.41 -10.41
C ALA A 324 15.99 -19.45 -9.38
N PHE A 325 15.63 -18.29 -8.84
CA PHE A 325 14.45 -18.13 -7.97
C PHE A 325 13.16 -18.44 -8.74
N ILE A 326 12.93 -17.81 -9.90
CA ILE A 326 11.75 -18.04 -10.73
C ILE A 326 11.62 -19.53 -11.06
N ASP A 327 12.70 -20.13 -11.57
CA ASP A 327 12.72 -21.54 -11.97
C ASP A 327 12.41 -22.49 -10.78
N ALA A 328 12.99 -22.20 -9.61
CA ALA A 328 12.76 -22.98 -8.39
C ALA A 328 11.28 -22.96 -7.97
N VAL A 329 10.68 -21.78 -7.94
CA VAL A 329 9.27 -21.62 -7.57
C VAL A 329 8.35 -22.30 -8.60
N ARG A 330 8.56 -22.04 -9.89
CA ARG A 330 7.74 -22.62 -10.98
C ARG A 330 7.83 -24.15 -11.03
N ALA A 331 8.98 -24.73 -10.70
CA ALA A 331 9.18 -26.18 -10.69
C ALA A 331 8.34 -26.91 -9.65
N THR A 332 7.90 -26.25 -8.58
CA THR A 332 7.03 -26.85 -7.56
C THR A 332 5.59 -27.08 -8.04
N GLY A 333 5.15 -26.39 -9.10
CA GLY A 333 3.81 -26.53 -9.67
C GLY A 333 2.67 -26.06 -8.75
N GLY A 334 1.44 -26.53 -8.99
CA GLY A 334 0.26 -26.06 -8.25
C GLY A 334 0.06 -24.56 -8.38
N ASN A 335 -0.36 -23.88 -7.31
CA ASN A 335 -0.55 -22.43 -7.33
C ASN A 335 0.75 -21.66 -7.64
N ASN A 336 1.91 -22.23 -7.34
CA ASN A 336 3.21 -21.61 -7.63
C ASN A 336 3.52 -21.52 -9.13
N GLU A 337 2.84 -22.30 -9.95
CA GLU A 337 2.99 -22.20 -11.41
C GLU A 337 2.58 -20.82 -11.94
N TYR A 338 1.56 -20.21 -11.33
CA TYR A 338 0.98 -18.93 -11.75
C TYR A 338 1.14 -17.82 -10.69
N ARG A 339 1.74 -18.13 -9.55
CA ARG A 339 1.94 -17.15 -8.46
C ARG A 339 2.72 -15.94 -8.95
N VAL A 340 2.30 -14.75 -8.52
CA VAL A 340 3.05 -13.52 -8.79
C VAL A 340 4.38 -13.57 -8.01
N LEU A 341 5.46 -13.24 -8.71
CA LEU A 341 6.80 -13.17 -8.16
C LEU A 341 7.35 -11.75 -8.28
N VAL A 342 8.20 -11.37 -7.33
CA VAL A 342 8.84 -10.07 -7.27
C VAL A 342 10.34 -10.25 -7.42
N VAL A 343 10.94 -9.50 -8.34
CA VAL A 343 12.38 -9.50 -8.60
C VAL A 343 12.96 -8.13 -8.23
N GLN A 344 14.17 -8.11 -7.66
CA GLN A 344 14.79 -6.92 -7.15
C GLN A 344 15.72 -6.27 -8.17
N GLY A 345 15.73 -4.93 -8.23
CA GLY A 345 16.72 -4.19 -8.98
C GLY A 345 18.07 -4.11 -8.26
N PRO A 346 19.18 -3.78 -8.97
CA PRO A 346 20.49 -3.62 -8.34
C PRO A 346 20.43 -2.62 -7.19
N GLU A 347 20.82 -3.06 -5.98
CA GLU A 347 20.75 -2.30 -4.71
C GLU A 347 19.33 -1.75 -4.42
N THR A 348 18.30 -2.28 -5.07
CA THR A 348 16.94 -1.70 -5.11
C THR A 348 16.92 -0.19 -5.41
N ASN A 349 17.99 0.31 -6.01
CA ASN A 349 18.14 1.71 -6.38
C ASN A 349 17.40 2.01 -7.68
N ILE A 350 16.54 3.02 -7.68
CA ILE A 350 15.68 3.37 -8.83
C ILE A 350 16.51 3.63 -10.09
N ASP A 351 17.53 4.47 -10.01
CA ASP A 351 18.31 4.87 -11.19
C ASP A 351 19.14 3.70 -11.75
N LYS A 352 19.72 2.88 -10.90
CA LYS A 352 20.45 1.66 -11.31
C LYS A 352 19.50 0.64 -11.93
N THR A 353 18.32 0.45 -11.35
CA THR A 353 17.30 -0.49 -11.83
C THR A 353 16.76 -0.09 -13.20
N VAL A 354 16.43 1.19 -13.38
CA VAL A 354 15.95 1.70 -14.67
C VAL A 354 17.04 1.63 -15.75
N LYS A 355 18.28 2.01 -15.42
CA LYS A 355 19.43 1.96 -16.34
C LYS A 355 19.76 0.55 -16.80
N ASN A 356 19.68 -0.41 -15.89
CA ASN A 356 20.08 -1.79 -16.12
C ASN A 356 18.86 -2.72 -16.21
N ASN A 357 17.75 -2.25 -16.79
CA ASN A 357 16.51 -3.02 -16.90
C ASN A 357 16.74 -4.44 -17.41
N TYR A 358 16.93 -5.37 -16.48
CA TYR A 358 17.15 -6.77 -16.78
C TYR A 358 15.89 -7.62 -16.70
N CYS A 359 14.75 -7.09 -16.27
CA CYS A 359 13.47 -7.80 -16.29
C CYS A 359 13.15 -8.38 -17.67
N SER A 360 13.52 -7.67 -18.72
CA SER A 360 13.38 -8.14 -20.11
C SER A 360 14.28 -9.36 -20.45
N LYS A 361 15.26 -9.68 -19.59
CA LYS A 361 16.17 -10.83 -19.74
C LYS A 361 15.71 -12.04 -18.95
N LEU A 362 14.76 -11.87 -18.03
CA LEU A 362 14.19 -12.95 -17.24
C LEU A 362 13.16 -13.71 -18.06
N ASN A 363 13.19 -15.02 -17.94
CA ASN A 363 12.27 -15.91 -18.63
C ASN A 363 11.30 -16.51 -17.61
N ASP A 364 10.06 -16.02 -17.61
CA ASP A 364 8.96 -16.68 -16.91
C ASP A 364 8.04 -17.32 -17.95
N LYS A 365 7.72 -18.60 -17.80
CA LYS A 365 6.81 -19.32 -18.71
C LYS A 365 5.41 -18.71 -18.77
N HIS A 366 5.03 -17.90 -17.77
CA HIS A 366 3.75 -17.23 -17.69
C HIS A 366 3.93 -15.72 -17.71
N THR A 367 3.48 -15.08 -18.78
CA THR A 367 3.51 -13.62 -18.91
C THR A 367 2.63 -12.93 -17.88
N GLY A 368 3.03 -11.71 -17.47
CA GLY A 368 2.23 -10.89 -16.53
C GLY A 368 2.26 -11.40 -15.09
N ARG A 369 3.27 -12.19 -14.69
CA ARG A 369 3.40 -12.76 -13.34
C ARG A 369 4.58 -12.19 -12.56
N LEU A 370 5.28 -11.20 -13.10
CA LEU A 370 6.41 -10.56 -12.43
C LEU A 370 6.09 -9.14 -12.02
N MET A 371 6.61 -8.73 -10.87
CA MET A 371 6.71 -7.36 -10.38
C MET A 371 8.18 -7.02 -10.15
N MET A 372 8.51 -5.72 -10.25
CA MET A 372 9.84 -5.21 -9.90
C MET A 372 9.81 -4.61 -8.50
N GLU A 373 10.88 -4.78 -7.72
CA GLU A 373 11.06 -4.14 -6.42
C GLU A 373 12.22 -3.13 -6.46
N VAL A 374 11.96 -1.96 -5.87
CA VAL A 374 12.95 -0.94 -5.53
C VAL A 374 12.64 -0.40 -4.14
N HIS A 375 13.64 0.24 -3.48
CA HIS A 375 13.47 0.92 -2.20
C HIS A 375 13.67 2.42 -2.36
N PHE A 376 13.12 3.21 -1.45
CA PHE A 376 13.20 4.66 -1.53
C PHE A 376 13.46 5.33 -0.19
N TYR A 377 14.71 5.73 0.02
CA TYR A 377 15.18 6.43 1.22
C TYR A 377 15.84 7.78 0.89
N ASP A 378 15.39 8.42 -0.21
CA ASP A 378 15.93 9.72 -0.59
C ASP A 378 15.10 10.90 -0.01
N PRO A 379 15.76 11.98 0.40
CA PRO A 379 17.21 12.12 0.51
C PRO A 379 17.77 11.45 1.78
N TYR A 380 18.85 10.71 1.67
CA TYR A 380 19.47 9.95 2.77
C TYR A 380 19.72 10.79 4.04
N GLN A 381 20.13 12.04 3.88
CA GLN A 381 20.37 12.94 5.02
C GLN A 381 19.11 13.22 5.84
N PHE A 382 17.94 13.24 5.22
CA PHE A 382 16.66 13.41 5.93
C PHE A 382 16.14 12.08 6.47
N THR A 383 16.17 11.04 5.64
CA THR A 383 15.50 9.78 5.92
C THR A 383 16.26 8.85 6.85
N ALA A 384 17.52 8.52 6.52
CA ALA A 384 18.24 7.41 7.15
C ALA A 384 19.55 7.78 7.85
N MET A 385 20.13 8.95 7.56
CA MET A 385 21.41 9.37 8.16
C MET A 385 21.30 9.46 9.69
N ALA A 386 22.13 8.69 10.41
CA ALA A 386 22.03 8.55 11.87
C ALA A 386 22.84 9.61 12.65
N LYS A 387 23.86 10.21 12.04
CA LYS A 387 24.72 11.24 12.63
C LYS A 387 25.32 12.11 11.53
N ASP A 388 25.80 13.30 11.92
CA ASP A 388 26.57 14.15 11.03
C ASP A 388 27.89 13.47 10.65
N GLU A 389 28.25 13.54 9.38
CA GLU A 389 29.49 13.02 8.83
C GLU A 389 30.34 14.13 8.21
N SER A 390 31.60 13.85 7.90
CA SER A 390 32.50 14.83 7.28
C SER A 390 32.03 15.30 5.90
N TRP A 391 31.28 14.45 5.19
CA TRP A 391 30.75 14.72 3.85
C TRP A 391 29.35 15.33 3.84
N GLY A 392 28.62 15.36 4.98
CA GLY A 392 27.28 15.89 5.02
C GLY A 392 26.65 15.95 6.41
N LYS A 393 25.61 16.76 6.54
CA LYS A 393 24.84 16.93 7.76
C LYS A 393 23.50 16.21 7.66
N MET A 394 22.98 15.72 8.79
CA MET A 394 21.58 15.29 8.88
C MET A 394 20.66 16.46 8.59
N TRP A 395 19.62 16.23 7.78
CA TRP A 395 18.55 17.19 7.58
C TRP A 395 17.37 16.86 8.50
N TYR A 396 16.75 17.91 9.00
CA TYR A 396 15.59 17.79 9.88
C TYR A 396 14.32 18.27 9.20
N TYR A 397 14.46 19.08 8.13
CA TYR A 397 13.33 19.73 7.49
C TYR A 397 13.28 19.40 6.00
N TRP A 398 12.09 19.03 5.56
CA TRP A 398 11.81 18.66 4.18
C TRP A 398 10.40 19.11 3.78
N GLY A 399 10.24 19.49 2.51
CA GLY A 399 8.95 19.85 1.92
C GLY A 399 8.69 21.35 1.89
N LYS A 400 7.79 21.74 1.02
CA LYS A 400 7.45 23.14 0.78
C LYS A 400 6.88 23.78 2.05
N GLY A 401 7.51 24.84 2.51
CA GLY A 401 7.11 25.59 3.71
C GLY A 401 7.65 25.03 5.04
N ASN A 402 8.29 23.86 5.03
CA ASN A 402 8.91 23.25 6.21
C ASN A 402 10.39 23.59 6.25
N THR A 403 10.72 24.78 6.72
CA THR A 403 12.10 25.30 6.76
C THR A 403 12.45 25.75 8.15
N GLY A 404 13.51 25.18 8.74
CA GLY A 404 14.05 25.59 10.02
C GLY A 404 15.06 26.72 9.87
N SER A 405 15.41 27.35 11.01
CA SER A 405 16.35 28.49 11.07
C SER A 405 17.81 28.12 10.74
N ASP A 406 18.24 26.87 11.02
CA ASP A 406 19.55 26.38 10.62
C ASP A 406 19.49 25.86 9.17
N ALA A 407 20.09 26.61 8.25
CA ALA A 407 20.11 26.28 6.83
C ALA A 407 20.75 24.91 6.53
N ASN A 408 21.70 24.45 7.37
CA ASN A 408 22.36 23.16 7.20
C ASN A 408 21.46 21.96 7.52
N ARG A 409 20.32 22.21 8.15
CA ARG A 409 19.33 21.18 8.53
C ARG A 409 18.15 21.09 7.56
N ASN A 410 18.10 21.95 6.57
CA ASN A 410 17.06 21.96 5.53
C ASN A 410 17.48 21.08 4.35
N ALA A 411 16.56 20.31 3.81
CA ALA A 411 16.77 19.63 2.54
C ALA A 411 17.07 20.66 1.44
N ASN A 412 18.04 20.35 0.60
CA ASN A 412 18.38 21.26 -0.49
C ASN A 412 17.34 21.22 -1.63
N SER A 413 17.40 22.21 -2.52
CA SER A 413 16.44 22.40 -3.60
C SER A 413 16.37 21.26 -4.63
N ASN A 414 17.36 20.36 -4.66
CA ASN A 414 17.36 19.21 -5.56
C ASN A 414 16.45 18.06 -5.05
N TYR A 415 16.12 18.04 -3.77
CA TYR A 415 15.37 16.96 -3.11
C TYR A 415 14.00 17.44 -2.61
N THR A 416 13.26 18.09 -3.49
CA THR A 416 11.87 18.53 -3.24
C THR A 416 10.86 17.45 -3.59
N GLU A 417 9.56 17.76 -3.44
CA GLU A 417 8.47 16.90 -3.89
C GLU A 417 8.60 16.53 -5.38
N ASN A 418 9.12 17.44 -6.20
CA ASN A 418 9.38 17.16 -7.62
C ASN A 418 10.43 16.07 -7.85
N TYR A 419 11.43 15.96 -6.97
CA TYR A 419 12.39 14.86 -7.03
C TYR A 419 11.67 13.52 -6.81
N VAL A 420 10.87 13.40 -5.74
CA VAL A 420 10.07 12.19 -5.47
C VAL A 420 9.17 11.84 -6.66
N LYS A 421 8.42 12.82 -7.16
CA LYS A 421 7.55 12.66 -8.32
C LYS A 421 8.31 12.13 -9.54
N ASN A 422 9.49 12.69 -9.84
CA ASN A 422 10.29 12.30 -10.98
C ASN A 422 10.86 10.89 -10.83
N GLN A 423 11.27 10.49 -9.63
CA GLN A 423 11.75 9.13 -9.38
C GLN A 423 10.63 8.09 -9.62
N MET A 424 9.42 8.34 -9.13
CA MET A 424 8.28 7.44 -9.37
C MET A 424 7.87 7.41 -10.86
N ALA A 425 7.96 8.54 -11.57
CA ALA A 425 7.68 8.60 -13.00
C ALA A 425 8.68 7.77 -13.85
N LYS A 426 9.96 7.68 -13.44
CA LYS A 426 10.94 6.78 -14.09
C LYS A 426 10.50 5.32 -14.02
N LEU A 427 10.01 4.88 -12.86
CA LEU A 427 9.52 3.52 -12.66
C LEU A 427 8.28 3.24 -13.51
N LYS A 428 7.35 4.20 -13.57
CA LYS A 428 6.19 4.09 -14.45
C LYS A 428 6.59 3.83 -15.89
N THR A 429 7.45 4.69 -16.43
CA THR A 429 7.90 4.60 -17.83
C THR A 429 8.69 3.32 -18.12
N ALA A 430 9.59 2.92 -17.20
CA ALA A 430 10.47 1.77 -17.43
C ALA A 430 9.75 0.42 -17.26
N PHE A 431 8.80 0.32 -16.35
CA PHE A 431 8.21 -0.97 -15.93
C PHE A 431 6.68 -0.97 -16.03
N VAL A 432 5.99 -0.06 -15.36
CA VAL A 432 4.53 -0.11 -15.20
C VAL A 432 3.80 0.03 -16.54
N ASP A 433 4.22 0.95 -17.39
CA ASP A 433 3.66 1.13 -18.76
C ASP A 433 3.97 -0.07 -19.66
N ASN A 434 4.96 -0.89 -19.30
CA ASN A 434 5.35 -2.12 -19.99
C ASN A 434 4.73 -3.37 -19.35
N GLY A 435 3.80 -3.22 -18.44
CA GLY A 435 3.04 -4.34 -17.88
C GLY A 435 3.64 -4.98 -16.65
N ILE A 436 4.71 -4.41 -16.08
CA ILE A 436 5.41 -4.89 -14.88
C ILE A 436 5.13 -3.91 -13.74
N PRO A 437 4.19 -4.19 -12.82
CA PRO A 437 3.98 -3.36 -11.64
C PRO A 437 5.25 -3.27 -10.78
N VAL A 438 5.37 -2.19 -10.01
CA VAL A 438 6.54 -1.96 -9.15
C VAL A 438 6.11 -1.89 -7.70
N ILE A 439 6.82 -2.55 -6.80
CA ILE A 439 6.71 -2.29 -5.38
C ILE A 439 7.85 -1.38 -4.93
N ILE A 440 7.52 -0.35 -4.14
CA ILE A 440 8.49 0.35 -3.32
C ILE A 440 8.55 -0.44 -2.02
N GLY A 441 9.36 -1.51 -2.01
CA GLY A 441 9.36 -2.52 -0.95
C GLY A 441 9.68 -1.95 0.42
N GLU A 442 10.45 -0.86 0.44
CA GLU A 442 10.74 -0.10 1.65
C GLU A 442 10.78 1.39 1.35
N PHE A 443 10.14 2.17 2.21
CA PHE A 443 10.34 3.60 2.31
C PHE A 443 10.14 4.04 3.76
N GLY A 444 10.91 5.03 4.21
CA GLY A 444 10.81 5.53 5.58
C GLY A 444 11.70 6.74 5.82
N ALA A 445 11.38 7.52 6.84
CA ALA A 445 12.18 8.64 7.30
C ALA A 445 12.22 8.67 8.83
N ASN A 446 13.40 8.92 9.38
CA ASN A 446 13.63 8.94 10.82
C ASN A 446 12.97 10.16 11.49
N GLN A 447 12.08 9.93 12.44
CA GLN A 447 11.75 10.94 13.44
C GLN A 447 12.99 11.26 14.28
N ARG A 448 13.36 12.53 14.36
CA ARG A 448 14.57 12.98 15.05
C ARG A 448 14.27 13.31 16.51
N PHE A 449 14.14 12.32 17.37
CA PHE A 449 13.82 12.52 18.80
C PHE A 449 14.83 13.39 19.55
N ALA A 450 16.09 13.43 19.12
CA ALA A 450 17.14 14.22 19.76
C ALA A 450 16.93 15.74 19.69
N ILE A 451 16.10 16.24 18.77
CA ILE A 451 15.76 17.67 18.68
C ILE A 451 14.56 18.07 19.52
N GLY A 452 13.97 17.10 20.26
CA GLY A 452 12.76 17.33 21.06
C GLY A 452 11.49 17.50 20.21
N GLN A 453 10.52 18.23 20.75
CA GLN A 453 9.31 18.55 20.02
C GLN A 453 9.57 19.70 19.04
N ASP A 454 9.48 19.41 17.75
CA ASP A 454 9.66 20.39 16.67
C ASP A 454 8.53 20.25 15.65
N PRO A 455 7.54 21.15 15.68
CA PRO A 455 6.39 21.08 14.76
C PRO A 455 6.76 21.16 13.28
N ILE A 456 7.89 21.80 12.92
CA ILE A 456 8.35 21.88 11.52
C ILE A 456 8.94 20.53 11.09
N HIS A 457 9.68 19.86 11.97
CA HIS A 457 10.15 18.52 11.72
C HIS A 457 8.98 17.51 11.59
N ASP A 458 8.02 17.59 12.50
CA ASP A 458 6.81 16.75 12.45
C ASP A 458 6.02 16.95 11.15
N ALA A 459 5.86 18.20 10.72
CA ALA A 459 5.25 18.52 9.42
C ALA A 459 6.07 17.99 8.25
N SER A 460 7.42 18.02 8.34
CA SER A 460 8.32 17.47 7.32
C SER A 460 8.20 15.96 7.19
N ILE A 461 8.14 15.23 8.30
CA ILE A 461 7.91 13.78 8.33
C ILE A 461 6.58 13.44 7.66
N LYS A 462 5.49 14.09 8.09
CA LYS A 462 4.16 13.87 7.50
C LYS A 462 4.16 14.15 5.99
N ALA A 463 4.71 15.29 5.57
CA ALA A 463 4.76 15.68 4.16
C ALA A 463 5.56 14.69 3.30
N TRP A 464 6.69 14.18 3.80
CA TRP A 464 7.51 13.23 3.08
C TRP A 464 6.79 11.89 2.88
N TYR A 465 6.19 11.33 3.93
CA TYR A 465 5.40 10.10 3.83
C TYR A 465 4.20 10.26 2.87
N ALA A 466 3.51 11.40 2.92
CA ALA A 466 2.40 11.70 2.02
C ALA A 466 2.85 11.80 0.55
N ALA A 467 3.97 12.47 0.30
CA ALA A 467 4.52 12.63 -1.04
C ALA A 467 4.96 11.28 -1.64
N VAL A 468 5.73 10.48 -0.90
CA VAL A 468 6.17 9.16 -1.40
C VAL A 468 4.96 8.26 -1.66
N THR A 469 4.03 8.17 -0.72
CA THR A 469 2.83 7.33 -0.86
C THR A 469 1.99 7.76 -2.08
N SER A 470 1.68 9.05 -2.20
CA SER A 470 0.80 9.53 -3.28
C SER A 470 1.46 9.41 -4.66
N TYR A 471 2.74 9.80 -4.79
CA TYR A 471 3.42 9.71 -6.09
C TYR A 471 3.70 8.27 -6.49
N ALA A 472 4.00 7.36 -5.56
CA ALA A 472 4.11 5.94 -5.87
C ALA A 472 2.79 5.40 -6.45
N ILE A 473 1.67 5.57 -5.75
CA ILE A 473 0.35 5.08 -6.19
C ILE A 473 -0.06 5.72 -7.53
N ASN A 474 0.12 7.03 -7.70
CA ASN A 474 -0.20 7.73 -8.96
C ASN A 474 0.59 7.21 -10.17
N ASN A 475 1.71 6.55 -9.93
CA ASN A 475 2.55 5.96 -10.96
C ASN A 475 2.41 4.43 -11.06
N GLY A 476 1.41 3.83 -10.39
CA GLY A 476 1.18 2.38 -10.42
C GLY A 476 2.20 1.57 -9.63
N CYS A 477 2.82 2.20 -8.61
CA CYS A 477 3.73 1.56 -7.68
C CYS A 477 3.05 1.35 -6.32
N ILE A 478 3.38 0.26 -5.63
CA ILE A 478 2.83 -0.11 -4.34
C ILE A 478 3.82 0.29 -3.22
N PRO A 479 3.54 1.32 -2.40
CA PRO A 479 4.43 1.75 -1.33
C PRO A 479 4.28 0.90 -0.07
N TYR A 480 5.41 0.39 0.48
CA TYR A 480 5.50 -0.34 1.74
C TYR A 480 6.26 0.47 2.78
N ALA A 481 5.56 0.99 3.78
CA ALA A 481 6.19 1.75 4.87
C ALA A 481 7.06 0.83 5.74
N TRP A 482 8.33 1.22 5.95
CA TRP A 482 9.25 0.51 6.83
C TRP A 482 8.94 0.81 8.29
N ASP A 483 8.83 -0.25 9.12
CA ASP A 483 8.51 -0.14 10.54
C ASP A 483 9.34 -1.12 11.36
N THR A 484 10.12 -0.62 12.31
CA THR A 484 11.11 -1.40 13.05
C THR A 484 10.68 -1.86 14.44
N ASN A 485 9.68 -1.22 15.06
CA ASN A 485 9.30 -1.45 16.48
C ASN A 485 10.48 -1.40 17.47
N SER A 486 11.57 -0.76 17.12
CA SER A 486 12.79 -0.73 17.95
C SER A 486 12.92 0.53 18.80
N GLY A 487 11.91 1.40 18.80
CA GLY A 487 11.95 2.71 19.46
C GLY A 487 12.87 3.71 18.77
N ASN A 488 13.43 3.37 17.61
CA ASN A 488 14.18 4.29 16.75
C ASN A 488 13.23 5.14 15.89
N GLY A 489 13.82 6.02 15.09
CA GLY A 489 13.08 7.02 14.33
C GLY A 489 12.10 6.48 13.27
N MET A 490 12.17 5.20 12.87
CA MET A 490 11.29 4.59 11.86
C MET A 490 10.26 3.62 12.49
N SER A 491 9.82 3.84 13.71
CA SER A 491 8.79 3.03 14.36
C SER A 491 7.42 3.71 14.22
N ILE A 492 6.53 3.13 13.40
CA ILE A 492 5.17 3.64 13.12
C ILE A 492 4.20 3.10 14.16
N ILE A 493 4.32 1.80 14.49
CA ILE A 493 3.42 1.06 15.36
C ILE A 493 4.16 0.63 16.64
N ASP A 494 3.56 0.87 17.80
CA ASP A 494 3.93 0.25 19.07
C ASP A 494 3.26 -1.14 19.10
N ARG A 495 4.04 -2.16 18.75
CA ARG A 495 3.53 -3.53 18.64
C ARG A 495 3.22 -4.16 19.98
N SER A 496 3.87 -3.69 21.05
CA SER A 496 3.63 -4.20 22.41
C SER A 496 2.27 -3.76 22.96
N ASN A 497 1.83 -2.55 22.61
CA ASN A 497 0.57 -1.97 23.06
C ASN A 497 -0.50 -1.91 21.96
N ILE A 498 -0.18 -2.42 20.79
CA ILE A 498 -1.06 -2.49 19.59
C ILE A 498 -1.73 -1.14 19.33
N LYS A 499 -0.91 -0.12 19.10
CA LYS A 499 -1.36 1.27 18.82
C LYS A 499 -0.43 1.97 17.86
N VAL A 500 -0.92 3.04 17.24
CA VAL A 500 -0.06 3.94 16.46
C VAL A 500 0.91 4.65 17.41
N LEU A 501 2.21 4.52 17.17
CA LEU A 501 3.29 5.18 17.90
C LEU A 501 3.58 6.55 17.29
N ASN A 502 3.78 6.62 15.98
CA ASN A 502 4.06 7.86 15.27
C ASN A 502 2.89 8.28 14.38
N THR A 503 2.10 9.22 14.89
CA THR A 503 0.91 9.72 14.21
C THR A 503 1.24 10.54 12.96
N ASN A 504 2.40 11.21 12.88
CA ASN A 504 2.80 12.00 11.71
C ASN A 504 3.11 11.07 10.52
N MET A 505 3.84 9.98 10.74
CA MET A 505 4.11 8.97 9.71
C MET A 505 2.80 8.33 9.24
N MET A 506 1.96 7.86 10.18
CA MET A 506 0.70 7.21 9.85
C MET A 506 -0.25 8.15 9.09
N THR A 507 -0.37 9.41 9.55
CA THR A 507 -1.18 10.43 8.87
C THR A 507 -0.63 10.72 7.46
N GLY A 508 0.70 10.80 7.31
CA GLY A 508 1.34 10.97 6.01
C GLY A 508 0.98 9.86 5.02
N VAL A 509 1.04 8.60 5.45
CA VAL A 509 0.60 7.45 4.62
C VAL A 509 -0.88 7.58 4.25
N THR A 510 -1.75 7.86 5.22
CA THR A 510 -3.21 7.96 5.01
C THR A 510 -3.58 9.12 4.07
N GLU A 511 -3.02 10.31 4.29
CA GLU A 511 -3.21 11.49 3.43
C GLU A 511 -2.67 11.22 2.00
N GLY A 512 -1.54 10.52 1.90
CA GLY A 512 -0.95 10.13 0.62
C GLY A 512 -1.85 9.20 -0.17
N VAL A 513 -2.46 8.21 0.47
CA VAL A 513 -3.46 7.31 -0.17
C VAL A 513 -4.68 8.10 -0.61
N ALA A 514 -5.21 8.97 0.27
CA ALA A 514 -6.41 9.76 -0.03
C ALA A 514 -6.21 10.75 -1.20
N ALA A 515 -4.99 11.26 -1.37
CA ALA A 515 -4.62 12.17 -2.45
C ALA A 515 -4.28 11.47 -3.77
N ALA A 516 -4.11 10.15 -3.75
CA ALA A 516 -3.65 9.38 -4.89
C ALA A 516 -4.79 8.84 -5.75
N LYS A 517 -4.44 8.57 -7.01
CA LYS A 517 -5.32 7.88 -7.95
C LYS A 517 -4.52 6.81 -8.69
N TRP A 518 -4.94 5.57 -8.56
CA TRP A 518 -4.32 4.47 -9.32
C TRP A 518 -4.53 4.68 -10.82
N PRO A 519 -3.47 4.50 -11.65
CA PRO A 519 -3.52 4.94 -13.06
C PRO A 519 -4.26 3.98 -14.02
N TYR A 520 -4.68 2.77 -13.56
CA TYR A 520 -5.30 1.75 -14.42
C TYR A 520 -6.66 1.29 -13.92
#